data_8cfdcee7b73422b6be5b4c9e4b5e636f
#
_entry.id   8cfdcee7b73422b6be5b4c9e4b5e636f
#
_cell.length_a   1.000
_cell.length_b   1.000
_cell.length_c   1.000
_cell.angle_alpha   90.00
_cell.angle_beta   90.00
_cell.angle_gamma   90.00
#
_symmetry.space_group_name_H-M   'P 1'
#
loop_
_entity.id
_entity.type
_entity.pdbx_description
1 polymer ?
#
loop_
_entity_poly.entity_id
_entity_poly.type
_entity_poly.pdbx_seq_one_letter_code
_entity_poly.pdbx_strand_id
1 'polypeptide(L)'
;MQAPTKANGWDSGRAAGENITFGAVGAPKLSGYLARPSFSAASGSGRHGVVLSHGFPQAGQKAGAPSYGYPQLATRLAAETGAVVLTFDFRGTGGSEGDFSLGGWRADLASAVQTLRFVPGIEKVWLVGFAAGGTLAICAAAEDPTIAGVAAFSPPAEFAEHGGDPRRFVAQARASGIIHTRGYPPDPGAWARELREVDPTGLVAKIPPRPLLIVQGANDDIVPMTDARELADASDESAELRILAGADHMLLHDPRAIALLLGWFDRHLGAVA
;
A
#
# COMPACT_ATOMS: atom_id res chain seq x y z
N MET A 1 -31.29 17.18 -21.34
CA MET A 1 -30.95 15.81 -21.05
C MET A 1 -29.64 15.50 -21.77
N GLN A 2 -28.49 15.80 -21.14
CA GLN A 2 -27.16 15.55 -21.70
C GLN A 2 -26.66 14.20 -21.20
N ALA A 3 -26.19 13.36 -22.11
CA ALA A 3 -25.62 12.06 -21.83
C ALA A 3 -24.29 12.21 -21.08
N PRO A 4 -23.95 11.29 -20.15
CA PRO A 4 -22.67 11.34 -19.44
C PRO A 4 -21.52 11.06 -20.42
N THR A 5 -20.51 11.91 -20.37
CA THR A 5 -19.24 11.77 -21.08
C THR A 5 -18.60 10.44 -20.72
N LYS A 6 -18.27 9.64 -21.71
CA LYS A 6 -17.51 8.38 -21.57
C LYS A 6 -16.19 8.69 -20.88
N ALA A 7 -15.97 8.07 -19.72
CA ALA A 7 -14.67 7.97 -19.07
C ALA A 7 -13.67 7.32 -20.03
N ASN A 8 -12.45 7.84 -20.02
CA ASN A 8 -11.34 7.45 -20.88
C ASN A 8 -11.19 5.93 -20.98
N GLY A 9 -11.22 5.46 -22.24
CA GLY A 9 -11.19 4.03 -22.56
C GLY A 9 -9.86 3.38 -22.17
N TRP A 10 -9.89 2.68 -21.07
CA TRP A 10 -8.91 1.66 -20.75
C TRP A 10 -9.40 0.35 -21.36
N ASP A 11 -8.53 -0.28 -22.13
CA ASP A 11 -8.80 -1.59 -22.74
C ASP A 11 -8.90 -2.65 -21.64
N SER A 12 -10.11 -2.89 -21.13
CA SER A 12 -10.42 -3.86 -20.07
C SER A 12 -10.19 -5.33 -20.50
N GLY A 13 -9.77 -5.55 -21.74
CA GLY A 13 -9.51 -6.88 -22.29
C GLY A 13 -8.22 -7.53 -21.81
N ARG A 14 -7.28 -6.76 -21.21
CA ARG A 14 -5.96 -7.25 -20.82
C ARG A 14 -5.85 -7.72 -19.37
N ALA A 15 -6.83 -7.44 -18.52
CA ALA A 15 -6.88 -7.93 -17.14
C ALA A 15 -8.32 -8.10 -16.67
N ALA A 16 -8.53 -9.07 -15.77
CA ALA A 16 -9.79 -9.30 -15.09
C ALA A 16 -9.54 -9.24 -13.57
N GLY A 17 -10.52 -8.75 -12.82
CA GLY A 17 -10.42 -8.69 -11.37
C GLY A 17 -11.66 -9.22 -10.68
N GLU A 18 -11.48 -9.73 -9.47
CA GLU A 18 -12.53 -10.32 -8.64
C GLU A 18 -12.41 -9.81 -7.20
N ASN A 19 -13.54 -9.58 -6.56
CA ASN A 19 -13.57 -9.32 -5.12
C ASN A 19 -13.30 -10.62 -4.38
N ILE A 20 -12.43 -10.56 -3.39
CA ILE A 20 -12.09 -11.69 -2.53
C ILE A 20 -12.23 -11.30 -1.06
N THR A 21 -12.37 -12.32 -0.22
CA THR A 21 -12.27 -12.16 1.24
C THR A 21 -11.22 -13.10 1.75
N PHE A 22 -10.31 -12.61 2.58
CA PHE A 22 -9.20 -13.40 3.13
C PHE A 22 -8.86 -12.96 4.56
N GLY A 23 -7.93 -13.64 5.20
CA GLY A 23 -7.45 -13.35 6.56
C GLY A 23 -6.96 -14.62 7.24
N ALA A 24 -6.14 -14.47 8.27
CA ALA A 24 -5.70 -15.59 9.08
C ALA A 24 -6.85 -16.15 9.92
N VAL A 25 -6.76 -17.42 10.32
CA VAL A 25 -7.76 -18.06 11.18
C VAL A 25 -7.82 -17.33 12.52
N GLY A 26 -9.01 -16.91 12.91
CA GLY A 26 -9.24 -16.16 14.15
C GLY A 26 -8.93 -14.65 14.08
N ALA A 27 -8.48 -14.15 12.92
CA ALA A 27 -8.31 -12.74 12.65
C ALA A 27 -9.54 -12.14 11.94
N PRO A 28 -9.70 -10.81 11.92
CA PRO A 28 -10.72 -10.15 11.11
C PRO A 28 -10.64 -10.54 9.64
N LYS A 29 -11.78 -10.71 8.99
CA LYS A 29 -11.84 -10.92 7.54
C LYS A 29 -11.56 -9.63 6.82
N LEU A 30 -10.68 -9.70 5.83
CA LEU A 30 -10.29 -8.57 5.00
C LEU A 30 -10.98 -8.65 3.64
N SER A 31 -11.49 -7.53 3.18
CA SER A 31 -12.02 -7.33 1.84
C SER A 31 -10.88 -6.95 0.91
N GLY A 32 -10.80 -7.61 -0.24
CA GLY A 32 -9.77 -7.34 -1.24
C GLY A 32 -10.27 -7.47 -2.66
N TYR A 33 -9.46 -6.99 -3.58
CA TYR A 33 -9.67 -7.10 -5.02
C TYR A 33 -8.41 -7.68 -5.66
N LEU A 34 -8.57 -8.82 -6.32
CA LEU A 34 -7.50 -9.56 -6.98
C LEU A 34 -7.60 -9.37 -8.49
N ALA A 35 -6.67 -8.65 -9.07
CA ALA A 35 -6.55 -8.47 -10.51
C ALA A 35 -5.56 -9.47 -11.11
N ARG A 36 -5.97 -10.12 -12.21
CA ARG A 36 -5.16 -11.10 -12.94
C ARG A 36 -4.93 -10.62 -14.37
N PRO A 37 -3.73 -10.74 -14.92
CA PRO A 37 -3.50 -10.46 -16.33
C PRO A 37 -4.27 -11.47 -17.20
N SER A 38 -4.80 -11.03 -18.35
CA SER A 38 -5.50 -11.91 -19.30
C SER A 38 -4.53 -12.73 -20.17
N PHE A 39 -3.24 -12.43 -20.11
CA PHE A 39 -2.20 -13.17 -20.81
C PHE A 39 -1.21 -13.77 -19.80
N SER A 40 -0.69 -14.95 -20.11
CA SER A 40 0.42 -15.52 -19.34
C SER A 40 1.68 -14.80 -19.76
N ALA A 41 2.43 -14.23 -18.81
CA ALA A 41 3.80 -13.81 -19.10
C ALA A 41 4.55 -14.98 -19.76
N ALA A 42 5.35 -14.67 -20.76
CA ALA A 42 6.10 -15.68 -21.51
C ALA A 42 6.85 -16.62 -20.57
N SER A 43 6.78 -17.91 -20.85
CA SER A 43 7.42 -18.98 -20.11
C SER A 43 8.92 -18.70 -19.95
N GLY A 44 9.36 -18.36 -18.73
CA GLY A 44 10.78 -18.13 -18.40
C GLY A 44 11.08 -17.24 -17.21
N SER A 45 10.24 -16.28 -16.89
CA SER A 45 10.31 -15.51 -15.63
C SER A 45 9.14 -15.93 -14.75
N GLY A 46 9.41 -16.39 -13.54
CA GLY A 46 8.38 -16.77 -12.57
C GLY A 46 7.33 -15.68 -12.41
N ARG A 47 6.08 -16.08 -12.16
CA ARG A 47 4.97 -15.14 -12.07
C ARG A 47 5.14 -14.22 -10.86
N HIS A 48 5.00 -12.92 -11.08
CA HIS A 48 5.09 -11.92 -10.02
C HIS A 48 3.73 -11.62 -9.39
N GLY A 49 3.69 -11.48 -8.06
CA GLY A 49 2.58 -10.96 -7.31
C GLY A 49 2.90 -9.56 -6.76
N VAL A 50 1.93 -8.66 -6.75
CA VAL A 50 2.04 -7.32 -6.17
C VAL A 50 0.96 -7.13 -5.13
N VAL A 51 1.33 -6.81 -3.90
CA VAL A 51 0.38 -6.30 -2.89
C VAL A 51 0.37 -4.79 -2.94
N LEU A 52 -0.82 -4.21 -3.12
CA LEU A 52 -1.04 -2.77 -3.19
C LEU A 52 -1.82 -2.32 -1.95
N SER A 53 -1.22 -1.50 -1.09
CA SER A 53 -1.78 -1.05 0.19
C SER A 53 -2.01 0.46 0.23
N HIS A 54 -3.12 0.86 0.87
CA HIS A 54 -3.52 2.25 1.05
C HIS A 54 -3.01 2.84 2.37
N GLY A 55 -3.13 4.17 2.52
CA GLY A 55 -2.88 4.89 3.76
C GLY A 55 -4.13 5.07 4.62
N PHE A 56 -4.06 6.02 5.58
CA PHE A 56 -5.23 6.42 6.34
C PHE A 56 -6.30 7.05 5.43
N PRO A 57 -7.60 6.85 5.74
CA PRO A 57 -8.67 7.57 5.06
C PRO A 57 -8.49 9.07 5.25
N GLN A 58 -8.66 9.82 4.17
CA GLN A 58 -8.53 11.28 4.23
C GLN A 58 -9.71 11.94 4.97
N ALA A 59 -9.47 13.14 5.49
CA ALA A 59 -10.50 13.95 6.10
C ALA A 59 -11.70 14.14 5.13
N GLY A 60 -12.89 13.76 5.60
CA GLY A 60 -14.12 13.80 4.78
C GLY A 60 -14.42 12.54 3.97
N GLN A 61 -13.50 11.60 3.83
CA GLN A 61 -13.80 10.25 3.33
C GLN A 61 -14.31 9.40 4.50
N LYS A 62 -15.46 8.74 4.29
CA LYS A 62 -15.94 7.74 5.24
C LYS A 62 -15.04 6.51 5.12
N ALA A 63 -14.55 5.99 6.24
CA ALA A 63 -13.73 4.78 6.28
C ALA A 63 -14.39 3.55 5.62
N GLY A 64 -15.73 3.50 5.60
CA GLY A 64 -16.51 2.48 4.90
C GLY A 64 -16.63 2.69 3.38
N ALA A 65 -16.08 3.77 2.80
CA ALA A 65 -15.98 3.87 1.36
C ALA A 65 -14.84 2.95 0.87
N PRO A 66 -15.06 2.12 -0.21
CA PRO A 66 -13.98 1.36 -0.80
C PRO A 66 -12.81 2.28 -1.12
N SER A 67 -11.59 1.78 -1.00
CA SER A 67 -10.37 2.53 -1.35
C SER A 67 -10.43 2.94 -2.82
N TYR A 68 -10.99 4.12 -3.07
CA TYR A 68 -11.30 4.61 -4.41
C TYR A 68 -10.02 4.72 -5.26
N GLY A 69 -10.04 4.08 -6.43
CA GLY A 69 -8.91 4.08 -7.35
C GLY A 69 -7.96 2.89 -7.22
N TYR A 70 -7.93 2.18 -6.09
CA TYR A 70 -7.02 1.05 -5.89
C TYR A 70 -7.38 -0.18 -6.75
N PRO A 71 -8.64 -0.62 -6.87
CA PRO A 71 -9.02 -1.69 -7.80
C PRO A 71 -8.68 -1.35 -9.26
N GLN A 72 -8.87 -0.08 -9.67
CA GLN A 72 -8.53 0.40 -11.00
C GLN A 72 -7.02 0.37 -11.23
N LEU A 73 -6.23 0.83 -10.25
CA LEU A 73 -4.76 0.75 -10.32
C LEU A 73 -4.29 -0.71 -10.34
N ALA A 74 -4.88 -1.59 -9.52
CA ALA A 74 -4.56 -3.02 -9.52
C ALA A 74 -4.81 -3.67 -10.89
N THR A 75 -5.97 -3.38 -11.51
CA THR A 75 -6.29 -3.86 -12.85
C THR A 75 -5.30 -3.34 -13.89
N ARG A 76 -4.95 -2.05 -13.81
CA ARG A 76 -3.97 -1.43 -14.70
C ARG A 76 -2.59 -2.05 -14.55
N LEU A 77 -2.09 -2.20 -13.31
CA LEU A 77 -0.80 -2.85 -13.06
C LEU A 77 -0.80 -4.27 -13.60
N ALA A 78 -1.85 -5.06 -13.36
CA ALA A 78 -1.95 -6.43 -13.89
C ALA A 78 -1.90 -6.45 -15.42
N ALA A 79 -2.61 -5.51 -16.08
CA ALA A 79 -2.65 -5.42 -17.55
C ALA A 79 -1.30 -5.02 -18.16
N GLU A 80 -0.57 -4.11 -17.53
CA GLU A 80 0.67 -3.54 -18.10
C GLU A 80 1.92 -4.33 -17.69
N THR A 81 1.92 -4.98 -16.51
CA THR A 81 3.10 -5.69 -15.99
C THR A 81 3.03 -7.21 -16.09
N GLY A 82 1.85 -7.78 -16.36
CA GLY A 82 1.65 -9.23 -16.32
C GLY A 82 1.67 -9.83 -14.91
N ALA A 83 1.75 -9.01 -13.85
CA ALA A 83 1.69 -9.46 -12.48
C ALA A 83 0.25 -9.75 -12.01
N VAL A 84 0.10 -10.62 -11.02
CA VAL A 84 -1.15 -10.73 -10.25
C VAL A 84 -1.12 -9.68 -9.15
N VAL A 85 -2.14 -8.82 -9.08
CA VAL A 85 -2.15 -7.69 -8.16
C VAL A 85 -3.29 -7.84 -7.16
N LEU A 86 -2.96 -7.84 -5.87
CA LEU A 86 -3.93 -7.83 -4.77
C LEU A 86 -3.91 -6.45 -4.11
N THR A 87 -5.04 -5.75 -4.14
CA THR A 87 -5.31 -4.64 -3.24
C THR A 87 -6.37 -5.03 -2.23
N PHE A 88 -6.36 -4.39 -1.06
CA PHE A 88 -7.29 -4.75 0.01
C PHE A 88 -7.55 -3.56 0.92
N ASP A 89 -8.62 -3.63 1.66
CA ASP A 89 -8.94 -2.69 2.74
C ASP A 89 -8.29 -3.21 4.04
N PHE A 90 -7.52 -2.39 4.73
CA PHE A 90 -7.04 -2.70 6.07
C PHE A 90 -8.21 -2.83 7.06
N ARG A 91 -8.04 -3.59 8.16
CA ARG A 91 -9.07 -3.66 9.22
C ARG A 91 -9.55 -2.27 9.65
N GLY A 92 -10.83 -2.14 9.89
CA GLY A 92 -11.46 -0.88 10.21
C GLY A 92 -11.72 0.05 9.02
N THR A 93 -11.36 -0.37 7.79
CA THR A 93 -11.61 0.41 6.57
C THR A 93 -12.42 -0.39 5.55
N GLY A 94 -13.09 0.28 4.63
CA GLY A 94 -13.80 -0.30 3.50
C GLY A 94 -14.75 -1.42 3.91
N GLY A 95 -14.59 -2.58 3.29
CA GLY A 95 -15.36 -3.79 3.57
C GLY A 95 -14.70 -4.74 4.58
N SER A 96 -13.55 -4.38 5.17
CA SER A 96 -12.84 -5.22 6.14
C SER A 96 -13.40 -5.11 7.55
N GLU A 97 -13.40 -6.23 8.28
CA GLU A 97 -13.82 -6.31 9.67
C GLU A 97 -12.78 -5.71 10.63
N GLY A 98 -13.17 -5.53 11.89
CA GLY A 98 -12.29 -5.14 13.00
C GLY A 98 -12.09 -3.64 13.12
N ASP A 99 -11.20 -3.26 14.00
CA ASP A 99 -10.86 -1.87 14.31
C ASP A 99 -9.38 -1.61 14.06
N PHE A 100 -9.05 -0.37 13.73
CA PHE A 100 -7.68 0.04 13.49
C PHE A 100 -6.76 -0.16 14.70
N SER A 101 -5.64 -0.82 14.48
CA SER A 101 -4.40 -0.68 15.24
C SER A 101 -3.23 -0.82 14.27
N LEU A 102 -2.09 -0.21 14.58
CA LEU A 102 -0.97 -0.25 13.66
C LEU A 102 -0.38 -1.67 13.55
N GLY A 103 -0.28 -2.37 14.68
CA GLY A 103 0.06 -3.79 14.71
C GLY A 103 -0.93 -4.66 13.93
N GLY A 104 -2.22 -4.31 14.01
CA GLY A 104 -3.26 -4.92 13.20
C GLY A 104 -3.05 -4.74 11.70
N TRP A 105 -2.76 -3.52 11.25
CA TRP A 105 -2.47 -3.24 9.84
C TRP A 105 -1.21 -3.96 9.33
N ARG A 106 -0.16 -4.06 10.18
CA ARG A 106 1.02 -4.89 9.86
C ARG A 106 0.63 -6.37 9.64
N ALA A 107 -0.21 -6.92 10.52
CA ALA A 107 -0.69 -8.29 10.39
C ALA A 107 -1.58 -8.48 9.15
N ASP A 108 -2.39 -7.48 8.78
CA ASP A 108 -3.22 -7.50 7.58
C ASP A 108 -2.37 -7.52 6.30
N LEU A 109 -1.31 -6.68 6.25
CA LEU A 109 -0.36 -6.67 5.14
C LEU A 109 0.35 -8.03 5.00
N ALA A 110 0.79 -8.63 6.12
CA ALA A 110 1.36 -9.96 6.12
C ALA A 110 0.37 -11.03 5.61
N SER A 111 -0.92 -10.94 6.00
CA SER A 111 -1.99 -11.80 5.46
C SER A 111 -2.17 -11.64 3.96
N ALA A 112 -2.12 -10.41 3.43
CA ALA A 112 -2.21 -10.15 2.01
C ALA A 112 -1.02 -10.75 1.24
N VAL A 113 0.20 -10.61 1.76
CA VAL A 113 1.41 -11.26 1.21
C VAL A 113 1.24 -12.77 1.15
N GLN A 114 0.80 -13.39 2.25
CA GLN A 114 0.57 -14.84 2.28
C GLN A 114 -0.52 -15.26 1.29
N THR A 115 -1.60 -14.50 1.19
CA THR A 115 -2.68 -14.77 0.23
C THR A 115 -2.15 -14.81 -1.20
N LEU A 116 -1.29 -13.88 -1.60
CA LEU A 116 -0.67 -13.92 -2.92
C LEU A 116 0.28 -15.12 -3.09
N ARG A 117 1.04 -15.47 -2.06
CA ARG A 117 1.93 -16.64 -2.11
C ARG A 117 1.18 -17.96 -2.34
N PHE A 118 -0.07 -18.05 -1.93
CA PHE A 118 -0.93 -19.21 -2.21
C PHE A 118 -1.55 -19.19 -3.62
N VAL A 119 -1.44 -18.10 -4.37
CA VAL A 119 -1.88 -18.09 -5.77
C VAL A 119 -0.92 -18.94 -6.61
N PRO A 120 -1.43 -19.97 -7.32
CA PRO A 120 -0.56 -20.87 -8.09
C PRO A 120 0.33 -20.13 -9.10
N GLY A 121 1.62 -20.44 -9.07
CA GLY A 121 2.61 -19.90 -9.97
C GLY A 121 3.24 -18.57 -9.53
N ILE A 122 2.83 -17.96 -8.41
CA ILE A 122 3.52 -16.80 -7.85
C ILE A 122 4.82 -17.25 -7.19
N GLU A 123 5.94 -16.69 -7.64
CA GLU A 123 7.28 -16.97 -7.15
C GLU A 123 7.89 -15.80 -6.39
N LYS A 124 7.54 -14.57 -6.77
CA LYS A 124 8.05 -13.34 -6.17
C LYS A 124 6.91 -12.42 -5.78
N VAL A 125 6.96 -11.86 -4.58
CA VAL A 125 5.98 -10.88 -4.12
C VAL A 125 6.65 -9.52 -3.95
N TRP A 126 6.02 -8.48 -4.48
CA TRP A 126 6.40 -7.09 -4.41
C TRP A 126 5.38 -6.32 -3.59
N LEU A 127 5.83 -5.26 -2.94
CA LEU A 127 4.95 -4.37 -2.18
C LEU A 127 4.89 -2.99 -2.85
N VAL A 128 3.68 -2.47 -2.95
CA VAL A 128 3.43 -1.07 -3.32
C VAL A 128 2.54 -0.47 -2.25
N GLY A 129 2.94 0.65 -1.66
CA GLY A 129 2.15 1.27 -0.61
C GLY A 129 2.09 2.79 -0.74
N PHE A 130 0.94 3.36 -0.37
CA PHE A 130 0.72 4.80 -0.34
C PHE A 130 0.57 5.28 1.11
N ALA A 131 1.20 6.41 1.43
CA ALA A 131 1.22 7.00 2.78
C ALA A 131 1.60 5.96 3.86
N ALA A 132 0.78 5.78 4.90
CA ALA A 132 1.00 4.76 5.94
C ALA A 132 1.19 3.35 5.36
N GLY A 133 0.49 2.99 4.28
CA GLY A 133 0.70 1.72 3.58
C GLY A 133 2.11 1.58 2.99
N GLY A 134 2.70 2.69 2.54
CA GLY A 134 4.09 2.75 2.07
C GLY A 134 5.09 2.48 3.18
N THR A 135 4.91 3.12 4.33
CA THR A 135 5.72 2.88 5.53
C THR A 135 5.63 1.43 5.99
N LEU A 136 4.41 0.87 6.06
CA LEU A 136 4.21 -0.52 6.43
C LEU A 136 4.83 -1.49 5.42
N ALA A 137 4.82 -1.15 4.13
CA ALA A 137 5.47 -1.94 3.08
C ALA A 137 7.00 -1.96 3.25
N ILE A 138 7.62 -0.82 3.60
CA ILE A 138 9.04 -0.72 3.94
C ILE A 138 9.37 -1.64 5.13
N CYS A 139 8.62 -1.50 6.25
CA CYS A 139 8.84 -2.32 7.44
C CYS A 139 8.67 -3.82 7.13
N ALA A 140 7.61 -4.20 6.42
CA ALA A 140 7.36 -5.60 6.06
C ALA A 140 8.48 -6.19 5.20
N ALA A 141 8.99 -5.44 4.21
CA ALA A 141 10.09 -5.91 3.38
C ALA A 141 11.43 -5.98 4.12
N ALA A 142 11.66 -5.09 5.07
CA ALA A 142 12.84 -5.14 5.93
C ALA A 142 12.85 -6.36 6.86
N GLU A 143 11.67 -6.80 7.31
CA GLU A 143 11.48 -7.96 8.19
C GLU A 143 11.38 -9.29 7.42
N ASP A 144 10.90 -9.25 6.17
CA ASP A 144 10.77 -10.45 5.31
C ASP A 144 11.69 -10.34 4.08
N PRO A 145 12.87 -10.98 4.12
CA PRO A 145 13.84 -10.93 3.01
C PRO A 145 13.36 -11.63 1.73
N THR A 146 12.23 -12.35 1.77
CA THR A 146 11.64 -12.98 0.58
C THR A 146 10.75 -12.05 -0.23
N ILE A 147 10.46 -10.83 0.27
CA ILE A 147 9.84 -9.75 -0.51
C ILE A 147 10.84 -9.27 -1.55
N ALA A 148 10.43 -9.26 -2.82
CA ALA A 148 11.32 -9.00 -3.94
C ALA A 148 11.73 -7.53 -4.09
N GLY A 149 10.89 -6.61 -3.64
CA GLY A 149 11.17 -5.17 -3.66
C GLY A 149 9.95 -4.35 -3.23
N VAL A 150 10.15 -3.04 -3.03
CA VAL A 150 9.15 -2.10 -2.48
C VAL A 150 9.10 -0.83 -3.31
N ALA A 151 7.89 -0.34 -3.59
CA ALA A 151 7.64 1.03 -4.03
C ALA A 151 6.73 1.73 -3.02
N ALA A 152 7.23 2.80 -2.39
CA ALA A 152 6.52 3.57 -1.37
C ALA A 152 6.24 5.00 -1.86
N PHE A 153 4.99 5.42 -1.78
CA PHE A 153 4.51 6.72 -2.24
C PHE A 153 4.08 7.57 -1.05
N SER A 154 4.71 8.73 -0.86
CA SER A 154 4.53 9.62 0.28
C SER A 154 4.57 8.87 1.63
N PRO A 155 5.58 8.00 1.89
CA PRO A 155 5.65 7.26 3.13
C PRO A 155 6.09 8.17 4.28
N PRO A 156 5.33 8.26 5.40
CA PRO A 156 5.83 8.86 6.62
C PRO A 156 7.07 8.12 7.13
N ALA A 157 8.09 8.87 7.59
CA ALA A 157 9.28 8.30 8.22
C ALA A 157 9.02 7.87 9.67
N GLU A 158 7.93 8.36 10.28
CA GLU A 158 7.51 7.99 11.62
C GLU A 158 6.01 8.18 11.84
N PHE A 159 5.48 7.53 12.88
CA PHE A 159 4.11 7.75 13.37
C PHE A 159 4.09 8.36 14.78
N ALA A 160 5.24 8.77 15.32
CA ALA A 160 5.40 9.18 16.70
C ALA A 160 4.54 10.38 17.09
N GLU A 161 4.37 11.35 16.17
CA GLU A 161 3.51 12.53 16.41
C GLU A 161 2.06 12.15 16.68
N HIS A 162 1.55 11.09 16.05
CA HIS A 162 0.19 10.57 16.27
C HIS A 162 0.06 9.89 17.64
N GLY A 163 1.16 9.40 18.22
CA GLY A 163 1.21 8.74 19.53
C GLY A 163 1.34 9.68 20.72
N GLY A 164 1.53 10.99 20.50
CA GLY A 164 1.76 11.98 21.55
C GLY A 164 0.57 12.18 22.48
N ASP A 165 -0.66 12.15 21.95
CA ASP A 165 -1.92 12.17 22.71
C ASP A 165 -2.81 10.98 22.30
N PRO A 166 -2.72 9.85 22.99
CA PRO A 166 -3.48 8.65 22.65
C PRO A 166 -5.00 8.87 22.62
N ARG A 167 -5.54 9.69 23.53
CA ARG A 167 -6.97 9.94 23.59
C ARG A 167 -7.46 10.73 22.38
N ARG A 168 -6.70 11.75 22.02
CA ARG A 168 -6.98 12.57 20.82
C ARG A 168 -6.92 11.73 19.56
N PHE A 169 -5.93 10.88 19.43
CA PHE A 169 -5.77 10.02 18.25
C PHE A 169 -6.90 8.97 18.16
N VAL A 170 -7.29 8.33 19.27
CA VAL A 170 -8.48 7.46 19.32
C VAL A 170 -9.74 8.22 18.91
N ALA A 171 -9.92 9.45 19.38
CA ALA A 171 -11.07 10.27 18.98
C ALA A 171 -11.08 10.58 17.48
N GLN A 172 -9.94 10.89 16.89
CA GLN A 172 -9.78 11.09 15.45
C GLN A 172 -10.06 9.80 14.67
N ALA A 173 -9.51 8.65 15.09
CA ALA A 173 -9.73 7.35 14.49
C ALA A 173 -11.22 6.95 14.52
N ARG A 174 -11.94 7.30 15.60
CA ARG A 174 -13.40 7.14 15.66
C ARG A 174 -14.15 8.08 14.73
N ALA A 175 -13.73 9.34 14.68
CA ALA A 175 -14.35 10.34 13.82
C ALA A 175 -14.18 10.01 12.33
N SER A 176 -13.02 9.45 11.94
CA SER A 176 -12.76 8.95 10.58
C SER A 176 -13.44 7.61 10.30
N GLY A 177 -13.98 6.94 11.34
CA GLY A 177 -14.69 5.67 11.22
C GLY A 177 -13.76 4.45 11.06
N ILE A 178 -12.47 4.53 11.38
CA ILE A 178 -11.57 3.37 11.39
C ILE A 178 -11.58 2.60 12.72
N ILE A 179 -12.23 3.16 13.74
CA ILE A 179 -12.59 2.49 15.00
C ILE A 179 -14.10 2.56 15.16
N HIS A 180 -14.76 1.41 15.16
CA HIS A 180 -16.22 1.28 15.24
C HIS A 180 -16.66 0.74 16.59
N THR A 181 -15.89 -0.16 17.20
CA THR A 181 -16.28 -0.87 18.41
C THR A 181 -16.27 0.07 19.62
N ARG A 182 -17.38 0.05 20.35
CA ARG A 182 -17.46 0.80 21.61
C ARG A 182 -16.46 0.25 22.62
N GLY A 183 -15.65 1.15 23.22
CA GLY A 183 -14.64 0.77 24.22
C GLY A 183 -13.31 0.28 23.64
N TYR A 184 -13.18 0.17 22.32
CA TYR A 184 -11.88 -0.11 21.69
C TYR A 184 -11.09 1.20 21.49
N PRO A 185 -9.76 1.22 21.64
CA PRO A 185 -8.96 0.14 22.22
C PRO A 185 -9.17 0.03 23.74
N PRO A 186 -9.03 -1.17 24.33
CA PRO A 186 -9.19 -1.36 25.77
C PRO A 186 -8.11 -0.64 26.59
N ASP A 187 -6.91 -0.52 26.05
CA ASP A 187 -5.81 0.28 26.59
C ASP A 187 -5.29 1.27 25.52
N PRO A 188 -5.76 2.54 25.54
CA PRO A 188 -5.29 3.54 24.59
C PRO A 188 -3.78 3.83 24.66
N GLY A 189 -3.17 3.64 25.85
CA GLY A 189 -1.74 3.83 26.02
C GLY A 189 -0.91 2.74 25.35
N ALA A 190 -1.30 1.49 25.52
CA ALA A 190 -0.68 0.35 24.82
C ALA A 190 -0.84 0.49 23.30
N TRP A 191 -2.05 0.79 22.85
CA TRP A 191 -2.36 0.98 21.45
C TRP A 191 -1.54 2.11 20.80
N ALA A 192 -1.36 3.24 21.49
CA ALA A 192 -0.53 4.34 20.98
C ALA A 192 0.97 4.05 21.02
N ARG A 193 1.42 3.12 21.87
CA ARG A 193 2.84 2.67 21.83
C ARG A 193 3.20 1.98 20.52
N GLU A 194 2.27 1.25 19.91
CA GLU A 194 2.47 0.62 18.60
C GLU A 194 2.91 1.63 17.52
N LEU A 195 2.42 2.88 17.60
CA LEU A 195 2.79 3.94 16.66
C LEU A 195 4.26 4.38 16.80
N ARG A 196 4.81 4.29 18.00
CA ARG A 196 6.21 4.64 18.28
C ARG A 196 7.17 3.46 18.05
N GLU A 197 6.65 2.24 17.99
CA GLU A 197 7.43 1.02 17.76
C GLU A 197 7.67 0.75 16.26
N VAL A 198 6.93 1.42 15.39
CA VAL A 198 7.15 1.35 13.94
C VAL A 198 8.27 2.33 13.59
N ASP A 199 9.43 1.78 13.28
CA ASP A 199 10.66 2.52 12.95
C ASP A 199 11.12 2.16 11.53
N PRO A 200 10.52 2.77 10.49
CA PRO A 200 10.92 2.50 9.11
C PRO A 200 12.33 2.99 8.82
N THR A 201 12.76 4.10 9.43
CA THR A 201 14.11 4.66 9.25
C THR A 201 15.18 3.70 9.77
N GLY A 202 14.98 3.10 10.96
CA GLY A 202 15.88 2.08 11.50
C GLY A 202 15.85 0.74 10.77
N LEU A 203 14.83 0.50 9.93
CA LEU A 203 14.63 -0.77 9.24
C LEU A 203 15.01 -0.74 7.76
N VAL A 204 14.88 0.41 7.09
CA VAL A 204 14.97 0.54 5.63
C VAL A 204 16.29 0.05 5.04
N ALA A 205 17.42 0.20 5.78
CA ALA A 205 18.74 -0.30 5.40
C ALA A 205 18.82 -1.84 5.22
N LYS A 206 17.82 -2.59 5.69
CA LYS A 206 17.74 -4.06 5.50
C LYS A 206 17.13 -4.46 4.15
N ILE A 207 16.59 -3.52 3.38
CA ILE A 207 15.97 -3.81 2.08
C ILE A 207 17.02 -4.00 0.97
N PRO A 208 18.02 -3.12 0.79
CA PRO A 208 19.04 -3.32 -0.21
C PRO A 208 19.78 -4.68 -0.06
N PRO A 209 20.22 -5.32 -1.15
CA PRO A 209 20.21 -4.83 -2.55
C PRO A 209 18.88 -5.05 -3.30
N ARG A 210 17.80 -5.39 -2.62
CA ARG A 210 16.47 -5.49 -3.24
C ARG A 210 15.99 -4.09 -3.66
N PRO A 211 15.29 -3.98 -4.81
CA PRO A 211 14.83 -2.69 -5.31
C PRO A 211 13.93 -1.95 -4.32
N LEU A 212 14.22 -0.68 -4.07
CA LEU A 212 13.45 0.23 -3.25
C LEU A 212 13.23 1.54 -4.00
N LEU A 213 11.96 1.87 -4.28
CA LEU A 213 11.52 3.14 -4.85
C LEU A 213 10.78 3.95 -3.79
N ILE A 214 11.17 5.21 -3.61
CA ILE A 214 10.46 6.18 -2.78
C ILE A 214 10.03 7.34 -3.68
N VAL A 215 8.74 7.65 -3.71
CA VAL A 215 8.17 8.75 -4.49
C VAL A 215 7.49 9.73 -3.55
N GLN A 216 7.81 11.02 -3.67
CA GLN A 216 7.26 12.07 -2.82
C GLN A 216 6.75 13.25 -3.64
N GLY A 217 5.59 13.79 -3.29
CA GLY A 217 5.08 15.05 -3.83
C GLY A 217 5.83 16.24 -3.20
N ALA A 218 6.27 17.20 -4.04
CA ALA A 218 6.96 18.39 -3.52
C ALA A 218 6.03 19.34 -2.76
N ASN A 219 4.71 19.28 -3.03
CA ASN A 219 3.68 20.09 -2.38
C ASN A 219 2.79 19.24 -1.46
N ASP A 220 3.31 18.12 -0.98
CA ASP A 220 2.62 17.27 0.02
C ASP A 220 2.55 18.03 1.36
N ASP A 221 1.33 18.35 1.80
CA ASP A 221 1.04 19.09 3.03
C ASP A 221 0.68 18.16 4.21
N ILE A 222 0.70 16.84 3.98
CA ILE A 222 0.39 15.81 4.98
C ILE A 222 1.67 15.10 5.43
N VAL A 223 2.49 14.66 4.46
CA VAL A 223 3.77 14.01 4.73
C VAL A 223 4.90 14.89 4.21
N PRO A 224 5.74 15.43 5.09
CA PRO A 224 6.83 16.32 4.70
C PRO A 224 7.83 15.64 3.74
N MET A 225 8.35 16.40 2.79
CA MET A 225 9.40 15.90 1.88
C MET A 225 10.67 15.42 2.62
N THR A 226 10.88 15.91 3.83
CA THR A 226 11.97 15.48 4.73
C THR A 226 11.90 14.00 5.03
N ASP A 227 10.70 13.43 5.20
CA ASP A 227 10.49 12.02 5.51
C ASP A 227 11.02 11.11 4.41
N ALA A 228 10.70 11.44 3.16
CA ALA A 228 11.19 10.67 2.01
C ALA A 228 12.72 10.74 1.87
N ARG A 229 13.33 11.89 2.20
CA ARG A 229 14.79 12.07 2.22
C ARG A 229 15.42 11.27 3.35
N GLU A 230 14.86 11.35 4.55
CA GLU A 230 15.34 10.60 5.72
C GLU A 230 15.34 9.09 5.46
N LEU A 231 14.28 8.56 4.88
CA LEU A 231 14.18 7.15 4.48
C LEU A 231 15.21 6.79 3.38
N ALA A 232 15.42 7.67 2.41
CA ALA A 232 16.39 7.44 1.35
C ALA A 232 17.83 7.45 1.90
N ASP A 233 18.17 8.43 2.73
CA ASP A 233 19.48 8.54 3.38
C ASP A 233 19.76 7.34 4.29
N ALA A 234 18.75 6.92 5.07
CA ALA A 234 18.85 5.74 5.95
C ALA A 234 18.95 4.39 5.19
N SER A 235 18.68 4.37 3.90
CA SER A 235 18.89 3.19 3.03
C SER A 235 20.30 3.09 2.44
N ASP A 236 21.28 3.82 2.97
CA ASP A 236 22.63 3.98 2.42
C ASP A 236 22.60 4.47 0.96
N GLU A 237 21.73 5.43 0.66
CA GLU A 237 21.49 5.99 -0.69
C GLU A 237 21.12 4.94 -1.76
N SER A 238 20.72 3.75 -1.33
CA SER A 238 20.35 2.65 -2.24
C SER A 238 18.93 2.76 -2.76
N ALA A 239 18.09 3.60 -2.15
CA ALA A 239 16.73 3.86 -2.61
C ALA A 239 16.72 4.75 -3.86
N GLU A 240 15.87 4.39 -4.83
CA GLU A 240 15.54 5.28 -5.94
C GLU A 240 14.54 6.34 -5.44
N LEU A 241 15.04 7.52 -5.01
CA LEU A 241 14.19 8.64 -4.59
C LEU A 241 13.74 9.46 -5.80
N ARG A 242 12.43 9.74 -5.88
CA ARG A 242 11.80 10.60 -6.89
C ARG A 242 10.93 11.66 -6.23
N ILE A 243 11.27 12.91 -6.44
CA ILE A 243 10.46 14.07 -5.99
C ILE A 243 9.67 14.60 -7.18
N LEU A 244 8.34 14.62 -7.07
CA LEU A 244 7.45 15.11 -8.10
C LEU A 244 7.11 16.57 -7.86
N ALA A 245 7.69 17.46 -8.68
CA ALA A 245 7.42 18.90 -8.60
C ALA A 245 5.94 19.20 -8.76
N GLY A 246 5.37 19.98 -7.83
CA GLY A 246 3.96 20.40 -7.85
C GLY A 246 2.94 19.31 -7.51
N ALA A 247 3.36 18.07 -7.22
CA ALA A 247 2.46 17.02 -6.77
C ALA A 247 2.15 17.21 -5.27
N ASP A 248 0.90 16.96 -4.91
CA ASP A 248 0.40 16.90 -3.54
C ASP A 248 0.48 15.47 -2.96
N HIS A 249 -0.19 15.23 -1.83
CA HIS A 249 -0.26 13.91 -1.17
C HIS A 249 -0.97 12.83 -2.00
N MET A 250 -1.82 13.23 -2.96
CA MET A 250 -2.70 12.31 -3.71
C MET A 250 -1.98 11.61 -4.87
N LEU A 251 -0.80 11.06 -4.65
CA LEU A 251 0.02 10.43 -5.68
C LEU A 251 -0.65 9.26 -6.41
N LEU A 252 -1.64 8.62 -5.80
CA LEU A 252 -2.48 7.62 -6.47
C LEU A 252 -3.17 8.18 -7.74
N HIS A 253 -3.47 9.46 -7.74
CA HIS A 253 -4.15 10.16 -8.83
C HIS A 253 -3.21 10.98 -9.73
N ASP A 254 -1.92 11.05 -9.39
CA ASP A 254 -0.92 11.70 -10.24
C ASP A 254 -0.43 10.74 -11.34
N PRO A 255 -0.70 11.03 -12.62
CA PRO A 255 -0.31 10.14 -13.71
C PRO A 255 1.22 9.97 -13.82
N ARG A 256 2.02 10.94 -13.34
CA ARG A 256 3.49 10.86 -13.32
C ARG A 256 3.96 9.84 -12.29
N ALA A 257 3.31 9.80 -11.11
CA ALA A 257 3.61 8.81 -10.08
C ALA A 257 3.32 7.39 -10.57
N ILE A 258 2.20 7.20 -11.27
CA ILE A 258 1.85 5.90 -11.84
C ILE A 258 2.79 5.52 -13.00
N ALA A 259 3.19 6.47 -13.84
CA ALA A 259 4.18 6.21 -14.89
C ALA A 259 5.55 5.82 -14.33
N LEU A 260 5.98 6.45 -13.21
CA LEU A 260 7.20 6.05 -12.50
C LEU A 260 7.10 4.61 -11.96
N LEU A 261 5.96 4.24 -11.36
CA LEU A 261 5.74 2.89 -10.86
C LEU A 261 5.80 1.85 -11.98
N LEU A 262 5.13 2.09 -13.10
CA LEU A 262 5.14 1.20 -14.26
C LEU A 262 6.55 1.05 -14.85
N GLY A 263 7.25 2.15 -15.05
CA GLY A 263 8.64 2.12 -15.55
C GLY A 263 9.61 1.46 -14.56
N TRP A 264 9.36 1.55 -13.25
CA TRP A 264 10.12 0.83 -12.24
C TRP A 264 9.87 -0.69 -12.33
N PHE A 265 8.62 -1.11 -12.46
CA PHE A 265 8.29 -2.52 -12.65
C PHE A 265 8.85 -3.07 -13.96
N ASP A 266 8.81 -2.31 -15.06
CA ASP A 266 9.38 -2.74 -16.34
C ASP A 266 10.87 -3.10 -16.22
N ARG A 267 11.64 -2.34 -15.42
CA ARG A 267 13.04 -2.63 -15.14
C ARG A 267 13.28 -3.87 -14.26
N HIS A 268 12.33 -4.22 -13.41
CA HIS A 268 12.55 -5.25 -12.37
C HIS A 268 11.76 -6.54 -12.56
N LEU A 269 10.63 -6.52 -13.28
CA LEU A 269 9.84 -7.73 -13.54
C LEU A 269 10.27 -8.45 -14.82
N GLY A 270 11.07 -7.82 -15.65
CA GLY A 270 11.41 -8.27 -17.01
C GLY A 270 10.34 -7.84 -18.01
N ALA A 271 10.74 -7.51 -19.23
CA ALA A 271 9.84 -7.07 -20.28
C ALA A 271 8.78 -8.15 -20.55
N VAL A 272 7.52 -7.75 -20.57
CA VAL A 272 6.44 -8.57 -21.11
C VAL A 272 6.62 -8.56 -22.64
N ALA A 273 7.11 -9.67 -23.19
CA ALA A 273 7.32 -9.82 -24.63
C ALA A 273 5.98 -9.96 -25.38
#